data_c020ee9b1c855176808f751e429d7d2c
#
_entry.id   c020ee9b1c855176808f751e429d7d2c
#
_cell.length_a   1.000
_cell.length_b   1.000
_cell.length_c   1.000
_cell.angle_alpha   90.00
_cell.angle_beta   90.00
_cell.angle_gamma   90.00
#
_symmetry.space_group_name_H-M   'P 1'
#
loop_
_entity.id
_entity.type
_entity.pdbx_description
1 polymer ?
#
loop_
_entity_poly.entity_id
_entity_poly.type
_entity_poly.pdbx_seq_one_letter_code
_entity_poly.pdbx_strand_id
1 'polypeptide(L)'
;MKKLFLSLLAALSLHAYGDNVYGMENNDTTTIQIIETSDVHGCFFPYDFINRRDLPGSLARVKTYVDRMRAQYGAENVFLLDNGDILQGQPICYYYNYVATGQTNIAAQCTNYLQYDAQTLGNHDVETGHGVYDKWSRESHAPVLGANVIDTRTGKPYILPYRVLCKDGKVKVAIIGMITPAIPSWLKENLWSGLRFDDMVATARRTIQEVKDREHPDVIVGLFHSGWDGGIVTEDYTEDASRRVAEEVAGFDVVLFGHDHRPPQSGGGEGEGLGG
;
A
#
# COMPACT_ATOMS: atom_id res chain seq x y z
N MET A 1 10.50 21.65 -16.80
CA MET A 1 9.97 21.84 -15.43
C MET A 1 9.32 20.53 -15.05
N LYS A 2 10.04 19.69 -14.29
CA LYS A 2 9.49 18.43 -13.78
C LYS A 2 8.56 18.79 -12.63
N LYS A 3 7.28 18.54 -12.79
CA LYS A 3 6.30 18.68 -11.70
C LYS A 3 6.53 17.51 -10.76
N LEU A 4 7.06 17.78 -9.59
CA LEU A 4 7.08 16.82 -8.49
C LEU A 4 5.64 16.73 -7.98
N PHE A 5 4.94 15.65 -8.30
CA PHE A 5 3.61 15.39 -7.75
C PHE A 5 3.77 14.67 -6.43
N LEU A 6 3.19 15.24 -5.42
CA LEU A 6 3.07 14.66 -4.10
C LEU A 6 1.88 13.73 -4.10
N SER A 7 2.08 12.51 -3.62
CA SER A 7 1.01 11.53 -3.47
C SER A 7 -0.07 12.04 -2.51
N LEU A 8 -1.31 11.79 -2.87
CA LEU A 8 -2.49 12.24 -2.14
C LEU A 8 -2.67 11.36 -0.89
N LEU A 9 -2.93 12.01 0.24
CA LEU A 9 -3.41 11.35 1.44
C LEU A 9 -4.90 11.05 1.25
N ALA A 10 -5.28 9.79 1.01
CA ALA A 10 -6.67 9.38 0.98
C ALA A 10 -7.11 8.87 2.35
N ALA A 11 -8.22 9.36 2.88
CA ALA A 11 -8.85 8.86 4.09
C ALA A 11 -10.27 8.40 3.75
N LEU A 12 -10.55 7.12 4.00
CA LEU A 12 -11.85 6.51 3.77
C LEU A 12 -12.46 6.05 5.09
N SER A 13 -13.72 6.41 5.33
CA SER A 13 -14.49 5.95 6.49
C SER A 13 -15.43 4.84 6.07
N LEU A 14 -15.23 3.63 6.61
CA LEU A 14 -16.11 2.48 6.40
C LEU A 14 -16.98 2.22 7.62
N HIS A 15 -18.28 1.95 7.37
CA HIS A 15 -19.23 1.54 8.38
C HIS A 15 -19.58 0.08 8.16
N ALA A 16 -19.22 -0.79 9.12
CA ALA A 16 -19.62 -2.19 9.10
C ALA A 16 -20.89 -2.39 9.93
N TYR A 17 -21.89 -3.06 9.36
CA TYR A 17 -23.12 -3.46 10.02
C TYR A 17 -23.03 -4.93 10.42
N GLY A 18 -23.22 -5.22 11.70
CA GLY A 18 -23.38 -6.61 12.16
C GLY A 18 -24.83 -7.05 12.11
N ASP A 19 -25.13 -8.17 11.45
CA ASP A 19 -26.45 -8.77 11.46
C ASP A 19 -26.73 -9.46 12.80
N ASN A 20 -27.56 -8.85 13.63
CA ASN A 20 -28.15 -9.50 14.80
C ASN A 20 -29.53 -10.09 14.45
N VAL A 21 -29.58 -11.42 14.33
CA VAL A 21 -30.83 -12.18 14.30
C VAL A 21 -31.26 -12.44 15.74
N TYR A 22 -32.24 -11.73 16.19
CA TYR A 22 -33.12 -11.75 17.36
C TYR A 22 -33.06 -10.50 18.24
N GLY A 23 -33.96 -9.59 17.95
CA GLY A 23 -34.73 -8.76 18.87
C GLY A 23 -33.99 -8.05 20.02
N MET A 24 -33.18 -7.05 19.68
CA MET A 24 -32.97 -5.77 20.36
C MET A 24 -32.13 -4.92 19.40
N GLU A 25 -32.64 -3.74 19.03
CA GLU A 25 -31.90 -2.77 18.21
C GLU A 25 -30.72 -2.20 19.02
N ASN A 26 -29.64 -2.98 19.11
CA ASN A 26 -28.32 -2.43 19.33
C ASN A 26 -27.65 -2.33 17.96
N ASN A 27 -27.80 -1.20 17.31
CA ASN A 27 -27.01 -0.82 16.15
C ASN A 27 -25.56 -0.58 16.62
N ASP A 28 -24.82 -1.64 16.92
CA ASP A 28 -23.38 -1.59 17.16
C ASP A 28 -22.66 -1.37 15.83
N THR A 29 -22.73 -0.14 15.33
CA THR A 29 -21.98 0.28 14.16
C THR A 29 -20.56 0.61 14.62
N THR A 30 -19.56 -0.11 14.05
CA THR A 30 -18.15 0.22 14.26
C THR A 30 -17.62 0.97 13.03
N THR A 31 -17.07 2.17 13.26
CA THR A 31 -16.44 2.98 12.22
C THR A 31 -14.94 2.75 12.24
N ILE A 32 -14.36 2.35 11.12
CA ILE A 32 -12.91 2.29 10.92
C ILE A 32 -12.46 3.37 9.95
N GLN A 33 -11.23 3.85 10.14
CA GLN A 33 -10.56 4.79 9.26
C GLN A 33 -9.40 4.08 8.56
N ILE A 34 -9.37 4.13 7.23
CA ILE A 34 -8.25 3.64 6.44
C ILE A 34 -7.55 4.84 5.84
N ILE A 35 -6.25 4.96 6.13
CA ILE A 35 -5.39 6.03 5.66
C ILE A 35 -4.30 5.39 4.79
N GLU A 36 -4.18 5.87 3.58
CA GLU A 36 -3.17 5.44 2.63
C GLU A 36 -2.13 6.52 2.39
N THR A 37 -0.86 6.11 2.32
CA THR A 37 0.20 6.86 1.64
C THR A 37 0.68 6.04 0.45
N SER A 38 1.00 6.70 -0.66
CA SER A 38 1.53 6.08 -1.86
C SER A 38 2.61 6.97 -2.46
N ASP A 39 3.58 6.38 -3.16
CA ASP A 39 4.57 7.12 -3.94
C ASP A 39 5.27 8.23 -3.13
N VAL A 40 5.65 7.90 -1.90
CA VAL A 40 6.30 8.84 -0.96
C VAL A 40 7.65 9.30 -1.47
N HIS A 41 8.36 8.45 -2.23
CA HIS A 41 9.63 8.77 -2.88
C HIS A 41 10.65 9.47 -1.96
N GLY A 42 10.75 8.98 -0.71
CA GLY A 42 11.70 9.51 0.26
C GLY A 42 11.38 10.89 0.82
N CYS A 43 10.17 11.41 0.58
CA CYS A 43 9.71 12.67 1.18
C CYS A 43 9.34 12.46 2.65
N PHE A 44 10.33 12.12 3.47
CA PHE A 44 10.11 11.87 4.91
C PHE A 44 9.94 13.16 5.70
N PHE A 45 10.64 14.22 5.29
CA PHE A 45 10.68 15.50 5.99
C PHE A 45 10.02 16.60 5.18
N PRO A 46 9.46 17.65 5.83
CA PRO A 46 8.74 18.73 5.14
C PRO A 46 9.70 19.75 4.51
N TYR A 47 10.80 19.27 3.93
CA TYR A 47 11.84 20.10 3.32
C TYR A 47 12.51 19.39 2.14
N ASP A 48 12.55 20.07 0.99
CA ASP A 48 13.27 19.62 -0.21
C ASP A 48 14.75 20.07 -0.11
N PHE A 49 15.62 19.15 0.24
CA PHE A 49 17.06 19.41 0.40
C PHE A 49 17.77 19.69 -0.93
N ILE A 50 17.18 19.28 -2.07
CA ILE A 50 17.73 19.52 -3.40
C ILE A 50 17.49 20.97 -3.81
N ASN A 51 16.24 21.42 -3.70
CA ASN A 51 15.83 22.77 -4.10
C ASN A 51 15.85 23.78 -2.94
N ARG A 52 16.20 23.34 -1.72
CA ARG A 52 16.31 24.15 -0.49
C ARG A 52 15.05 24.97 -0.20
N ARG A 53 13.91 24.30 -0.19
CA ARG A 53 12.59 24.90 0.06
C ARG A 53 11.70 23.96 0.87
N ASP A 54 10.68 24.52 1.48
CA ASP A 54 9.66 23.75 2.16
C ASP A 54 8.91 22.83 1.17
N LEU A 55 8.60 21.62 1.64
CA LEU A 55 7.72 20.69 0.94
C LEU A 55 6.33 20.70 1.60
N PRO A 56 5.26 20.83 0.80
CA PRO A 56 3.89 20.80 1.32
C PRO A 56 3.50 19.43 1.86
N GLY A 57 4.09 18.35 1.34
CA GLY A 57 3.83 16.98 1.76
C GLY A 57 5.07 16.26 2.28
N SER A 58 4.88 15.40 3.28
CA SER A 58 5.92 14.53 3.80
C SER A 58 5.33 13.56 4.83
N LEU A 59 6.03 12.45 5.13
CA LEU A 59 5.61 11.56 6.21
C LEU A 59 5.54 12.25 7.58
N ALA A 60 6.37 13.26 7.83
CA ALA A 60 6.27 14.05 9.07
C ALA A 60 4.93 14.78 9.19
N ARG A 61 4.37 15.26 8.08
CA ARG A 61 3.01 15.87 8.06
C ARG A 61 1.91 14.82 8.16
N VAL A 62 2.09 13.69 7.50
CA VAL A 62 1.20 12.51 7.64
C VAL A 62 1.11 12.09 9.09
N LYS A 63 2.24 12.06 9.83
CA LYS A 63 2.26 11.74 11.28
C LYS A 63 1.30 12.61 12.07
N THR A 64 1.32 13.92 11.84
CA THR A 64 0.41 14.84 12.52
C THR A 64 -1.06 14.55 12.22
N TYR A 65 -1.38 14.22 10.97
CA TYR A 65 -2.73 13.85 10.57
C TYR A 65 -3.16 12.52 11.22
N VAL A 66 -2.33 11.50 11.14
CA VAL A 66 -2.59 10.17 11.72
C VAL A 66 -2.80 10.24 13.23
N ASP A 67 -1.97 11.02 13.94
CA ASP A 67 -2.14 11.20 15.40
C ASP A 67 -3.48 11.83 15.74
N ARG A 68 -3.93 12.80 14.96
CA ARG A 68 -5.25 13.41 15.13
C ARG A 68 -6.36 12.40 14.87
N MET A 69 -6.26 11.58 13.82
CA MET A 69 -7.24 10.54 13.54
C MET A 69 -7.29 9.47 14.64
N ARG A 70 -6.12 9.03 15.11
CA ARG A 70 -6.02 8.09 16.24
C ARG A 70 -6.59 8.66 17.54
N ALA A 71 -6.38 9.94 17.80
CA ALA A 71 -6.95 10.60 18.96
C ALA A 71 -8.48 10.77 18.85
N GLN A 72 -9.00 10.98 17.65
CA GLN A 72 -10.42 11.21 17.39
C GLN A 72 -11.23 9.91 17.36
N TYR A 73 -10.70 8.85 16.72
CA TYR A 73 -11.45 7.62 16.45
C TYR A 73 -11.00 6.41 17.28
N GLY A 74 -9.90 6.55 18.05
CA GLY A 74 -9.21 5.45 18.70
C GLY A 74 -8.14 4.83 17.77
N ALA A 75 -6.97 4.52 18.32
CA ALA A 75 -5.87 3.96 17.53
C ALA A 75 -6.21 2.58 16.91
N GLU A 76 -7.07 1.84 17.61
CA GLU A 76 -7.59 0.53 17.18
C GLU A 76 -8.49 0.62 15.96
N ASN A 77 -9.12 1.76 15.71
CA ASN A 77 -10.01 1.97 14.57
C ASN A 77 -9.32 2.65 13.37
N VAL A 78 -8.02 2.96 13.48
CA VAL A 78 -7.25 3.62 12.41
C VAL A 78 -6.24 2.64 11.82
N PHE A 79 -6.37 2.36 10.53
CA PHE A 79 -5.47 1.53 9.74
C PHE A 79 -4.63 2.42 8.83
N LEU A 80 -3.31 2.39 9.01
CA LEU A 80 -2.36 3.18 8.22
C LEU A 80 -1.59 2.25 7.27
N LEU A 81 -1.73 2.49 5.98
CA LEU A 81 -1.19 1.64 4.91
C LEU A 81 -0.26 2.44 4.00
N ASP A 82 0.81 1.82 3.52
CA ASP A 82 1.73 2.39 2.53
C ASP A 82 1.67 1.58 1.23
N ASN A 83 1.43 2.26 0.13
CA ASN A 83 1.21 1.61 -1.16
C ASN A 83 2.47 1.60 -2.05
N GLY A 84 3.66 1.56 -1.45
CA GLY A 84 4.92 1.39 -2.17
C GLY A 84 5.53 2.68 -2.74
N ASP A 85 6.67 2.50 -3.42
CA ASP A 85 7.52 3.57 -3.96
C ASP A 85 8.03 4.53 -2.87
N ILE A 86 8.56 3.95 -1.81
CA ILE A 86 9.10 4.68 -0.67
C ILE A 86 10.63 4.75 -0.67
N LEU A 87 11.31 3.78 -1.30
CA LEU A 87 12.77 3.59 -1.19
C LEU A 87 13.60 4.47 -2.13
N GLN A 88 13.00 5.15 -3.10
CA GLN A 88 13.70 5.94 -4.10
C GLN A 88 13.10 7.34 -4.22
N GLY A 89 13.94 8.36 -4.52
CA GLY A 89 13.51 9.73 -4.81
C GLY A 89 14.43 10.76 -4.17
N GLN A 90 14.34 11.01 -2.87
CA GLN A 90 15.18 11.97 -2.19
C GLN A 90 16.59 11.42 -1.90
N PRO A 91 17.64 12.29 -1.81
CA PRO A 91 19.02 11.88 -1.55
C PRO A 91 19.21 11.05 -0.29
N ILE A 92 18.37 11.23 0.71
CA ILE A 92 18.41 10.44 1.94
C ILE A 92 18.15 8.96 1.69
N CYS A 93 17.28 8.59 0.74
CA CYS A 93 17.07 7.20 0.34
C CYS A 93 18.38 6.61 -0.20
N TYR A 94 19.01 7.29 -1.17
CA TYR A 94 20.29 6.84 -1.71
C TYR A 94 21.33 6.63 -0.63
N TYR A 95 21.44 7.55 0.31
CA TYR A 95 22.41 7.46 1.39
C TYR A 95 22.23 6.21 2.25
N TYR A 96 20.98 5.92 2.69
CA TYR A 96 20.71 4.74 3.51
C TYR A 96 20.71 3.44 2.71
N ASN A 97 20.35 3.50 1.45
CA ASN A 97 20.32 2.32 0.58
C ASN A 97 21.72 1.83 0.20
N TYR A 98 22.69 2.77 -0.05
CA TYR A 98 23.94 2.41 -0.70
C TYR A 98 25.21 2.90 0.02
N VAL A 99 25.12 3.83 0.97
CA VAL A 99 26.28 4.37 1.70
C VAL A 99 26.26 3.91 3.16
N ALA A 100 25.20 4.21 3.89
CA ALA A 100 25.05 3.83 5.30
C ALA A 100 24.38 2.46 5.47
N THR A 101 24.79 1.46 4.70
CA THR A 101 24.15 0.14 4.60
C THR A 101 24.12 -0.64 5.92
N GLY A 102 25.00 -0.33 6.87
CA GLY A 102 25.00 -0.91 8.21
C GLY A 102 23.97 -0.31 9.17
N GLN A 103 23.33 0.79 8.78
CA GLN A 103 22.25 1.41 9.56
C GLN A 103 20.91 0.82 9.16
N THR A 104 19.91 0.90 10.07
CA THR A 104 18.52 0.58 9.73
C THR A 104 18.06 1.48 8.58
N ASN A 105 17.38 0.91 7.58
CA ASN A 105 16.87 1.67 6.44
C ASN A 105 15.95 2.81 6.90
N ILE A 106 16.14 4.02 6.35
CA ILE A 106 15.39 5.21 6.79
C ILE A 106 13.89 5.07 6.56
N ALA A 107 13.45 4.41 5.48
CA ALA A 107 12.04 4.15 5.24
C ALA A 107 11.46 3.25 6.34
N ALA A 108 12.16 2.17 6.72
CA ALA A 108 11.76 1.32 7.83
C ALA A 108 11.70 2.10 9.15
N GLN A 109 12.69 2.97 9.45
CA GLN A 109 12.64 3.80 10.64
C GLN A 109 11.40 4.69 10.68
N CYS A 110 11.09 5.36 9.56
CA CYS A 110 9.93 6.26 9.46
C CYS A 110 8.61 5.50 9.57
N THR A 111 8.44 4.41 8.82
CA THR A 111 7.19 3.63 8.85
C THR A 111 6.96 2.94 10.18
N ASN A 112 8.03 2.45 10.84
CA ASN A 112 7.96 1.91 12.20
C ASN A 112 7.56 2.98 13.22
N TYR A 113 8.12 4.18 13.12
CA TYR A 113 7.76 5.30 13.99
C TYR A 113 6.31 5.76 13.80
N LEU A 114 5.79 5.78 12.58
CA LEU A 114 4.40 6.10 12.29
C LEU A 114 3.45 4.95 12.64
N GLN A 115 3.96 3.76 12.90
CA GLN A 115 3.19 2.55 13.19
C GLN A 115 2.25 2.20 12.04
N TYR A 116 2.83 1.99 10.86
CA TYR A 116 2.09 1.45 9.73
C TYR A 116 1.58 0.04 10.02
N ASP A 117 0.46 -0.32 9.42
CA ASP A 117 -0.18 -1.61 9.59
C ASP A 117 0.19 -2.60 8.49
N ALA A 118 0.36 -2.13 7.27
CA ALA A 118 0.86 -2.91 6.13
C ALA A 118 1.50 -1.97 5.10
N GLN A 119 2.36 -2.53 4.27
CA GLN A 119 3.01 -1.86 3.15
C GLN A 119 2.94 -2.74 1.91
N THR A 120 3.02 -2.18 0.70
CA THR A 120 3.27 -2.96 -0.53
C THR A 120 4.64 -2.63 -1.09
N LEU A 121 5.10 -3.48 -2.02
CA LEU A 121 6.28 -3.23 -2.82
C LEU A 121 5.88 -2.40 -4.04
N GLY A 122 6.61 -1.31 -4.33
CA GLY A 122 6.46 -0.53 -5.54
C GLY A 122 7.57 -0.82 -6.57
N ASN A 123 7.41 -0.37 -7.81
CA ASN A 123 8.41 -0.62 -8.86
C ASN A 123 9.75 0.09 -8.58
N HIS A 124 9.73 1.29 -8.03
CA HIS A 124 10.95 1.98 -7.61
C HIS A 124 11.57 1.39 -6.34
N ASP A 125 10.82 0.63 -5.54
CA ASP A 125 11.40 -0.16 -4.47
C ASP A 125 12.16 -1.35 -5.05
N VAL A 126 11.58 -2.09 -6.01
CA VAL A 126 12.25 -3.19 -6.75
C VAL A 126 13.49 -2.70 -7.48
N GLU A 127 13.47 -1.48 -8.04
CA GLU A 127 14.61 -0.87 -8.74
C GLU A 127 15.84 -0.72 -7.86
N THR A 128 15.69 -0.67 -6.55
CA THR A 128 16.83 -0.61 -5.61
C THR A 128 17.61 -1.93 -5.51
N GLY A 129 17.03 -3.04 -5.97
CA GLY A 129 17.63 -4.38 -5.93
C GLY A 129 17.49 -5.09 -4.59
N HIS A 130 17.66 -6.42 -4.61
CA HIS A 130 17.50 -7.31 -3.44
C HIS A 130 18.24 -6.86 -2.18
N GLY A 131 19.43 -6.31 -2.34
CA GLY A 131 20.23 -5.85 -1.19
C GLY A 131 19.53 -4.76 -0.37
N VAL A 132 18.64 -3.99 -0.98
CA VAL A 132 17.93 -2.87 -0.36
C VAL A 132 16.51 -3.24 0.03
N TYR A 133 15.66 -3.68 -0.92
CA TYR A 133 14.26 -3.92 -0.59
C TYR A 133 14.05 -5.12 0.35
N ASP A 134 14.88 -6.17 0.27
CA ASP A 134 14.83 -7.27 1.24
C ASP A 134 15.26 -6.82 2.64
N LYS A 135 16.26 -5.94 2.72
CA LYS A 135 16.70 -5.36 3.99
C LYS A 135 15.58 -4.51 4.59
N TRP A 136 15.01 -3.59 3.81
CA TRP A 136 13.88 -2.77 4.23
C TRP A 136 12.70 -3.61 4.71
N SER A 137 12.32 -4.63 3.95
CA SER A 137 11.22 -5.53 4.33
C SER A 137 11.47 -6.25 5.67
N ARG A 138 12.70 -6.71 5.91
CA ARG A 138 13.06 -7.35 7.19
C ARG A 138 13.12 -6.39 8.37
N GLU A 139 13.44 -5.11 8.14
CA GLU A 139 13.57 -4.09 9.17
C GLU A 139 12.26 -3.37 9.47
N SER A 140 11.25 -3.56 8.62
CA SER A 140 9.91 -3.00 8.79
C SER A 140 9.08 -3.84 9.76
N HIS A 141 8.42 -3.19 10.73
CA HIS A 141 7.49 -3.84 11.65
C HIS A 141 6.17 -4.20 10.93
N ALA A 142 5.70 -3.32 10.07
CA ALA A 142 4.59 -3.60 9.17
C ALA A 142 5.09 -4.50 8.03
N PRO A 143 4.46 -5.64 7.74
CA PRO A 143 4.89 -6.49 6.64
C PRO A 143 4.74 -5.78 5.30
N VAL A 144 5.68 -6.06 4.40
CA VAL A 144 5.57 -5.71 2.98
C VAL A 144 4.83 -6.82 2.28
N LEU A 145 3.77 -6.47 1.56
CA LEU A 145 2.84 -7.39 0.92
C LEU A 145 3.05 -7.43 -0.61
N GLY A 146 2.83 -8.61 -1.20
CA GLY A 146 2.93 -8.78 -2.64
C GLY A 146 2.42 -10.15 -3.09
N ALA A 147 1.08 -10.28 -3.20
CA ALA A 147 0.44 -11.55 -3.56
C ALA A 147 0.84 -12.07 -4.94
N ASN A 148 1.18 -11.19 -5.86
CA ASN A 148 1.61 -11.51 -7.22
C ASN A 148 3.12 -11.50 -7.44
N VAL A 149 3.92 -11.31 -6.38
CA VAL A 149 5.39 -11.42 -6.41
C VAL A 149 5.77 -12.86 -6.07
N ILE A 150 6.20 -13.63 -7.04
CA ILE A 150 6.39 -15.07 -6.93
C ILE A 150 7.88 -15.44 -6.96
N ASP A 151 8.34 -16.21 -5.98
CA ASP A 151 9.65 -16.87 -6.02
C ASP A 151 9.62 -17.98 -7.10
N THR A 152 10.39 -17.81 -8.15
CA THR A 152 10.41 -18.75 -9.31
C THR A 152 10.89 -20.14 -8.95
N ARG A 153 11.68 -20.27 -7.88
CA ARG A 153 12.20 -21.55 -7.40
C ARG A 153 11.14 -22.37 -6.67
N THR A 154 10.24 -21.71 -5.94
CA THR A 154 9.23 -22.38 -5.12
C THR A 154 7.83 -22.35 -5.72
N GLY A 155 7.57 -21.40 -6.64
CA GLY A 155 6.25 -21.12 -7.16
C GLY A 155 5.29 -20.50 -6.15
N LYS A 156 5.79 -20.05 -5.00
CA LYS A 156 4.99 -19.44 -3.92
C LYS A 156 5.24 -17.93 -3.86
N PRO A 157 4.36 -17.15 -3.20
CA PRO A 157 4.62 -15.75 -2.94
C PRO A 157 5.98 -15.55 -2.25
N TYR A 158 6.77 -14.60 -2.76
CA TYR A 158 8.09 -14.25 -2.24
C TYR A 158 8.01 -13.51 -0.91
N ILE A 159 7.04 -12.64 -0.78
CA ILE A 159 6.66 -11.91 0.43
C ILE A 159 5.21 -12.26 0.79
N LEU A 160 4.72 -11.81 1.95
CA LEU A 160 3.37 -12.14 2.38
C LEU A 160 2.33 -11.67 1.35
N PRO A 161 1.37 -12.51 0.97
CA PRO A 161 0.33 -12.11 0.02
C PRO A 161 -0.70 -11.15 0.63
N TYR A 162 -0.96 -11.29 1.93
CA TYR A 162 -1.93 -10.48 2.67
C TYR A 162 -1.59 -10.43 4.16
N ARG A 163 -2.20 -9.47 4.85
CA ARG A 163 -2.21 -9.36 6.31
C ARG A 163 -3.62 -9.27 6.83
N VAL A 164 -3.91 -9.95 7.94
CA VAL A 164 -5.18 -9.82 8.65
C VAL A 164 -4.95 -9.15 9.99
N LEU A 165 -5.77 -8.19 10.33
CA LEU A 165 -5.72 -7.41 11.56
C LEU A 165 -7.11 -7.34 12.21
N CYS A 166 -7.12 -7.50 13.52
CA CYS A 166 -8.30 -7.26 14.35
C CYS A 166 -7.83 -6.51 15.59
N LYS A 167 -7.79 -5.18 15.53
CA LYS A 167 -7.12 -4.35 16.55
C LYS A 167 -7.92 -4.23 17.86
N ASP A 168 -9.25 -4.21 17.75
CA ASP A 168 -10.16 -4.05 18.90
C ASP A 168 -10.96 -5.32 19.23
N GLY A 169 -10.74 -6.39 18.46
CA GLY A 169 -11.52 -7.62 18.56
C GLY A 169 -12.91 -7.56 17.92
N LYS A 170 -13.28 -6.45 17.26
CA LYS A 170 -14.62 -6.26 16.67
C LYS A 170 -14.64 -6.38 15.16
N VAL A 171 -13.68 -5.73 14.49
CA VAL A 171 -13.61 -5.70 13.01
C VAL A 171 -12.32 -6.37 12.54
N LYS A 172 -12.46 -7.44 11.80
CA LYS A 172 -11.34 -8.15 11.17
C LYS A 172 -11.13 -7.63 9.75
N VAL A 173 -10.02 -6.94 9.52
CA VAL A 173 -9.63 -6.35 8.24
C VAL A 173 -8.55 -7.20 7.59
N ALA A 174 -8.78 -7.69 6.38
CA ALA A 174 -7.77 -8.32 5.54
C ALA A 174 -7.26 -7.31 4.50
N ILE A 175 -5.94 -7.19 4.38
CA ILE A 175 -5.27 -6.30 3.44
C ILE A 175 -4.47 -7.17 2.47
N ILE A 176 -4.83 -7.16 1.19
CA ILE A 176 -4.16 -7.89 0.11
C ILE A 176 -3.30 -6.91 -0.65
N GLY A 177 -1.97 -7.12 -0.66
CA GLY A 177 -1.03 -6.28 -1.40
C GLY A 177 -0.69 -6.86 -2.77
N MET A 178 -0.62 -6.02 -3.80
CA MET A 178 -0.12 -6.38 -5.13
C MET A 178 0.68 -5.25 -5.75
N ILE A 179 1.56 -5.60 -6.69
CA ILE A 179 2.36 -4.66 -7.48
C ILE A 179 2.04 -4.82 -8.97
N THR A 180 2.24 -3.76 -9.74
CA THR A 180 2.18 -3.85 -11.20
C THR A 180 3.03 -5.00 -11.74
N PRO A 181 2.51 -5.83 -12.64
CA PRO A 181 3.28 -6.92 -13.22
C PRO A 181 4.29 -6.47 -14.29
N ALA A 182 4.30 -5.18 -14.65
CA ALA A 182 5.14 -4.64 -15.72
C ALA A 182 6.63 -4.46 -15.36
N ILE A 183 7.05 -4.86 -14.16
CA ILE A 183 8.44 -4.77 -13.67
C ILE A 183 9.49 -5.21 -14.69
N PRO A 184 9.34 -6.38 -15.38
CA PRO A 184 10.32 -6.84 -16.37
C PRO A 184 10.44 -5.94 -17.60
N SER A 185 9.45 -5.09 -17.87
CA SER A 185 9.46 -4.16 -19.01
C SER A 185 10.37 -2.95 -18.79
N TRP A 186 10.68 -2.62 -17.54
CA TRP A 186 11.46 -1.43 -17.18
C TRP A 186 12.79 -1.74 -16.53
N LEU A 187 12.83 -2.80 -15.70
CA LEU A 187 13.95 -3.06 -14.81
C LEU A 187 14.82 -4.20 -15.33
N LYS A 188 16.13 -4.06 -15.12
CA LYS A 188 17.08 -5.12 -15.43
C LYS A 188 16.84 -6.35 -14.54
N GLU A 189 16.91 -7.54 -15.11
CA GLU A 189 16.65 -8.80 -14.43
C GLU A 189 17.45 -9.01 -13.14
N ASN A 190 18.69 -8.50 -13.06
CA ASN A 190 19.49 -8.63 -11.85
C ASN A 190 18.92 -7.92 -10.63
N LEU A 191 17.98 -6.97 -10.79
CA LEU A 191 17.34 -6.25 -9.70
C LEU A 191 16.20 -7.05 -9.05
N TRP A 192 15.57 -7.95 -9.83
CA TRP A 192 14.46 -8.80 -9.42
C TRP A 192 14.72 -10.29 -9.70
N SER A 193 15.99 -10.69 -9.75
CA SER A 193 16.39 -12.06 -10.08
C SER A 193 15.72 -13.11 -9.18
N GLY A 194 15.19 -14.17 -9.79
CA GLY A 194 14.47 -15.21 -9.04
C GLY A 194 13.02 -14.86 -8.70
N LEU A 195 12.52 -13.72 -9.17
CA LEU A 195 11.13 -13.33 -9.01
C LEU A 195 10.37 -13.42 -10.34
N ARG A 196 9.05 -13.50 -10.25
CA ARG A 196 8.08 -13.35 -11.34
C ARG A 196 6.92 -12.53 -10.81
N PHE A 197 6.36 -11.70 -11.66
CA PHE A 197 5.21 -10.85 -11.35
C PHE A 197 3.99 -11.34 -12.11
N ASP A 198 3.06 -11.99 -11.41
CA ASP A 198 1.89 -12.60 -12.00
C ASP A 198 0.80 -11.55 -12.29
N ASP A 199 -0.11 -11.87 -13.23
CA ASP A 199 -1.29 -11.03 -13.53
C ASP A 199 -2.10 -10.74 -12.26
N MET A 200 -2.51 -9.48 -12.11
CA MET A 200 -3.19 -9.02 -10.90
C MET A 200 -4.60 -9.57 -10.77
N VAL A 201 -5.37 -9.67 -11.88
CA VAL A 201 -6.76 -10.15 -11.85
C VAL A 201 -6.81 -11.63 -11.45
N ALA A 202 -5.97 -12.44 -12.08
CA ALA A 202 -5.87 -13.88 -11.77
C ALA A 202 -5.40 -14.10 -10.32
N THR A 203 -4.41 -13.31 -9.86
CA THR A 203 -3.91 -13.38 -8.50
C THR A 203 -4.96 -12.94 -7.49
N ALA A 204 -5.67 -11.83 -7.74
CA ALA A 204 -6.72 -11.32 -6.88
C ALA A 204 -7.83 -12.35 -6.67
N ARG A 205 -8.32 -13.00 -7.74
CA ARG A 205 -9.35 -14.05 -7.66
C ARG A 205 -8.94 -15.19 -6.72
N ARG A 206 -7.70 -15.68 -6.86
CA ARG A 206 -7.16 -16.75 -6.04
C ARG A 206 -6.99 -16.32 -4.58
N THR A 207 -6.39 -15.13 -4.37
CA THR A 207 -6.06 -14.66 -3.02
C THR A 207 -7.31 -14.29 -2.22
N ILE A 208 -8.32 -13.65 -2.83
CA ILE A 208 -9.60 -13.37 -2.17
C ILE A 208 -10.28 -14.66 -1.70
N GLN A 209 -10.30 -15.70 -2.54
CA GLN A 209 -10.91 -16.97 -2.16
C GLN A 209 -10.17 -17.56 -0.95
N GLU A 210 -8.84 -17.58 -0.98
CA GLU A 210 -8.03 -18.05 0.13
C GLU A 210 -8.30 -17.27 1.43
N VAL A 211 -8.34 -15.94 1.36
CA VAL A 211 -8.61 -15.05 2.49
C VAL A 211 -10.00 -15.31 3.08
N LYS A 212 -11.03 -15.42 2.24
CA LYS A 212 -12.39 -15.72 2.70
C LYS A 212 -12.50 -17.07 3.38
N ASP A 213 -11.90 -18.10 2.78
CA ASP A 213 -12.00 -19.47 3.27
C ASP A 213 -11.23 -19.70 4.58
N ARG A 214 -10.14 -18.99 4.78
CA ARG A 214 -9.27 -19.19 5.94
C ARG A 214 -9.50 -18.21 7.07
N GLU A 215 -9.72 -16.95 6.71
CA GLU A 215 -9.64 -15.86 7.66
C GLU A 215 -11.01 -15.32 8.06
N HIS A 216 -12.03 -15.45 7.20
CA HIS A 216 -13.38 -14.93 7.42
C HIS A 216 -13.35 -13.44 7.88
N PRO A 217 -12.77 -12.52 7.08
CA PRO A 217 -12.69 -11.12 7.44
C PRO A 217 -14.04 -10.42 7.28
N ASP A 218 -14.22 -9.33 8.05
CA ASP A 218 -15.37 -8.42 7.91
C ASP A 218 -15.17 -7.42 6.77
N VAL A 219 -13.90 -7.04 6.51
CA VAL A 219 -13.53 -6.09 5.45
C VAL A 219 -12.30 -6.60 4.70
N ILE A 220 -12.34 -6.54 3.37
CA ILE A 220 -11.20 -6.88 2.50
C ILE A 220 -10.76 -5.64 1.72
N VAL A 221 -9.52 -5.24 1.95
CA VAL A 221 -8.87 -4.09 1.32
C VAL A 221 -7.86 -4.58 0.29
N GLY A 222 -7.97 -4.11 -0.94
CA GLY A 222 -6.91 -4.20 -1.94
C GLY A 222 -5.97 -3.00 -1.77
N LEU A 223 -4.67 -3.26 -1.67
CA LEU A 223 -3.60 -2.26 -1.59
C LEU A 223 -2.67 -2.51 -2.76
N PHE A 224 -2.85 -1.76 -3.87
CA PHE A 224 -2.26 -2.08 -5.16
C PHE A 224 -1.31 -1.00 -5.65
N HIS A 225 -0.02 -1.31 -5.72
CA HIS A 225 0.93 -0.45 -6.41
C HIS A 225 0.85 -0.69 -7.93
N SER A 226 -0.23 -0.20 -8.52
CA SER A 226 -0.59 -0.26 -9.93
C SER A 226 -1.60 0.84 -10.18
N GLY A 227 -1.49 1.59 -11.28
CA GLY A 227 -2.41 2.68 -11.61
C GLY A 227 -3.84 2.19 -11.83
N TRP A 228 -4.75 3.16 -11.95
CA TRP A 228 -6.17 2.84 -12.10
C TRP A 228 -6.44 2.07 -13.39
N ASP A 229 -6.03 2.63 -14.54
CA ASP A 229 -6.14 1.98 -15.84
C ASP A 229 -5.10 2.54 -16.84
N GLY A 230 -4.75 1.75 -17.86
CA GLY A 230 -3.82 2.15 -18.92
C GLY A 230 -2.47 1.47 -18.83
N GLY A 231 -1.41 2.22 -19.15
CA GLY A 231 -0.04 1.70 -19.17
C GLY A 231 0.21 0.64 -20.25
N ILE A 232 1.17 -0.25 -20.00
CA ILE A 232 1.54 -1.34 -20.89
C ILE A 232 0.49 -2.45 -20.82
N VAL A 233 -0.06 -2.84 -21.97
CA VAL A 233 -0.98 -3.97 -22.10
C VAL A 233 -0.37 -5.01 -23.01
N THR A 234 -0.24 -6.24 -22.52
CA THR A 234 0.25 -7.41 -23.24
C THR A 234 -0.79 -8.54 -23.22
N GLU A 235 -0.47 -9.68 -23.83
CA GLU A 235 -1.32 -10.88 -23.71
C GLU A 235 -1.28 -11.44 -22.28
N ASP A 236 -0.17 -11.25 -21.55
CA ASP A 236 0.07 -11.85 -20.25
C ASP A 236 -0.38 -10.97 -19.07
N TYR A 237 -0.37 -9.63 -19.22
CA TYR A 237 -0.70 -8.71 -18.13
C TYR A 237 -1.11 -7.31 -18.61
N THR A 238 -1.70 -6.56 -17.71
CA THR A 238 -1.94 -5.12 -17.80
C THR A 238 -1.16 -4.42 -16.68
N GLU A 239 -0.41 -3.36 -17.02
CA GLU A 239 0.38 -2.56 -16.08
C GLU A 239 -0.50 -1.93 -15.00
N ASP A 240 -1.45 -1.09 -15.44
CA ASP A 240 -2.39 -0.40 -14.56
C ASP A 240 -3.71 -1.20 -14.51
N ALA A 241 -3.77 -2.13 -13.57
CA ALA A 241 -4.82 -3.13 -13.50
C ALA A 241 -5.78 -2.95 -12.30
N SER A 242 -5.64 -1.89 -11.50
CA SER A 242 -6.46 -1.70 -10.28
C SER A 242 -7.94 -1.63 -10.58
N ARG A 243 -8.35 -0.91 -11.65
CA ARG A 243 -9.72 -0.86 -12.11
C ARG A 243 -10.24 -2.24 -12.52
N ARG A 244 -9.45 -2.98 -13.30
CA ARG A 244 -9.85 -4.33 -13.75
C ARG A 244 -10.07 -5.25 -12.57
N VAL A 245 -9.20 -5.21 -11.56
CA VAL A 245 -9.39 -5.98 -10.32
C VAL A 245 -10.67 -5.56 -9.62
N ALA A 246 -10.93 -4.26 -9.46
CA ALA A 246 -12.13 -3.75 -8.80
C ALA A 246 -13.42 -4.15 -9.51
N GLU A 247 -13.43 -4.14 -10.85
CA GLU A 247 -14.61 -4.46 -11.66
C GLU A 247 -14.81 -5.97 -11.89
N GLU A 248 -13.73 -6.74 -12.07
CA GLU A 248 -13.77 -8.15 -12.48
C GLU A 248 -13.67 -9.14 -11.31
N VAL A 249 -13.25 -8.70 -10.12
CA VAL A 249 -13.01 -9.58 -8.97
C VAL A 249 -13.91 -9.18 -7.80
N ALA A 250 -14.98 -9.92 -7.61
CA ALA A 250 -15.90 -9.68 -6.51
C ALA A 250 -15.26 -10.00 -5.15
N GLY A 251 -15.46 -9.12 -4.17
CA GLY A 251 -15.13 -9.38 -2.78
C GLY A 251 -14.11 -8.44 -2.15
N PHE A 252 -13.60 -7.46 -2.85
CA PHE A 252 -12.99 -6.29 -2.24
C PHE A 252 -14.07 -5.32 -1.80
N ASP A 253 -13.96 -4.81 -0.58
CA ASP A 253 -14.81 -3.72 -0.07
C ASP A 253 -14.21 -2.36 -0.43
N VAL A 254 -12.86 -2.31 -0.52
CA VAL A 254 -12.10 -1.12 -0.89
C VAL A 254 -10.91 -1.52 -1.75
N VAL A 255 -10.61 -0.75 -2.79
CA VAL A 255 -9.38 -0.82 -3.57
C VAL A 255 -8.66 0.52 -3.46
N LEU A 256 -7.46 0.48 -2.88
CA LEU A 256 -6.50 1.57 -2.81
C LEU A 256 -5.46 1.34 -3.91
N PHE A 257 -5.02 2.42 -4.58
CA PHE A 257 -4.11 2.31 -5.71
C PHE A 257 -3.16 3.51 -5.80
N GLY A 258 -2.01 3.31 -6.46
CA GLY A 258 -0.95 4.31 -6.64
C GLY A 258 -0.25 4.14 -7.98
N HIS A 259 1.07 4.42 -8.06
CA HIS A 259 1.94 4.19 -9.20
C HIS A 259 1.84 5.24 -10.33
N ASP A 260 0.65 5.55 -10.83
CA ASP A 260 0.46 6.47 -11.96
C ASP A 260 0.51 7.96 -11.57
N HIS A 261 0.63 8.25 -10.28
CA HIS A 261 0.67 9.61 -9.71
C HIS A 261 -0.52 10.48 -10.14
N ARG A 262 -1.66 9.88 -10.46
CA ARG A 262 -2.87 10.61 -10.80
C ARG A 262 -3.74 10.78 -9.56
N PRO A 263 -4.37 11.95 -9.37
CA PRO A 263 -5.36 12.08 -8.31
C PRO A 263 -6.52 11.12 -8.59
N PRO A 264 -7.14 10.53 -7.56
CA PRO A 264 -8.29 9.67 -7.74
C PRO A 264 -9.36 10.43 -8.53
N GLN A 265 -9.78 9.85 -9.65
CA GLN A 265 -10.93 10.38 -10.37
C GLN A 265 -12.17 10.06 -9.55
N SER A 266 -12.96 11.07 -9.21
CA SER A 266 -14.19 10.94 -8.44
C SER A 266 -15.21 10.10 -9.22
N GLY A 267 -15.16 8.79 -9.05
CA GLY A 267 -16.16 7.84 -9.47
C GLY A 267 -17.01 7.47 -8.27
N GLY A 268 -18.07 8.23 -8.02
CA GLY A 268 -19.25 7.79 -7.27
C GLY A 268 -19.07 7.35 -5.82
N GLY A 269 -18.34 8.10 -5.02
CA GLY A 269 -18.36 8.04 -3.55
C GLY A 269 -17.86 9.38 -3.04
N GLU A 270 -18.64 10.06 -2.21
CA GLU A 270 -18.28 11.34 -1.63
C GLU A 270 -17.06 11.18 -0.70
N GLY A 271 -15.86 11.20 -1.30
CA GLY A 271 -14.61 11.37 -0.58
C GLY A 271 -14.23 12.84 -0.62
N GLU A 272 -14.23 13.52 0.53
CA GLU A 272 -13.71 14.87 0.64
C GLU A 272 -12.22 14.87 0.30
N GLY A 273 -11.90 15.22 -0.94
CA GLY A 273 -10.54 15.55 -1.34
C GLY A 273 -10.15 16.89 -0.70
N LEU A 274 -9.24 16.85 0.26
CA LEU A 274 -8.56 18.05 0.75
C LEU A 274 -7.59 18.51 -0.34
N GLY A 275 -8.10 19.27 -1.32
CA GLY A 275 -7.30 20.02 -2.27
C GLY A 275 -6.77 21.30 -1.60
N GLY A 276 -5.46 21.51 -1.72
CA GLY A 276 -4.80 22.75 -1.31
C GLY A 276 -3.30 22.61 -1.32
#